data_4ad5f579aadbd780e792e8dc1e2dd961
#
_entry.id   4ad5f579aadbd780e792e8dc1e2dd961
#
_cell.length_a   1.000
_cell.length_b   1.000
_cell.length_c   1.000
_cell.angle_alpha   90.00
_cell.angle_beta   90.00
_cell.angle_gamma   90.00
#
_symmetry.space_group_name_H-M   'P 1'
#
loop_
_entity.id
_entity.type
_entity.pdbx_description
1 polymer ?
#
loop_
_entity_poly.entity_id
_entity_poly.type
_entity_poly.pdbx_seq_one_letter_code
_entity_poly.pdbx_strand_id
1 'polypeptide(L)'
;MMNRRRRLGLRHVLLLTALMAAMTLIFKGGYMQAKAHFAQFLIERAWDRTLADRQQHKPWSWADTYPIAKLHFEDEKGRRRGAPLYVLAGASGRNLAFGPAAILADNQINHWGNTVIAGHRDTHFARLEGIYPGQVITLQDASAETMSYRVLGTKVVDEQDTALLAQEDALRLTLVTCYPFDSLGGQSRQRFVVIAEPMLSEGAGANGGEKAVATRLPASPDTPTISEETELSNVPQSPQGYQSPQLRQQLGRLQS
;
A
#
# COMPACT_ATOMS: atom_id res chain seq x y z
N MET A 1 -61.67 -12.33 30.81
CA MET A 1 -61.38 -11.25 29.85
C MET A 1 -60.07 -10.48 30.11
N MET A 2 -59.39 -10.70 31.21
CA MET A 2 -58.18 -9.97 31.65
C MET A 2 -56.89 -10.33 30.92
N ASN A 3 -56.82 -11.47 30.25
CA ASN A 3 -55.55 -11.99 29.65
C ASN A 3 -55.22 -11.42 28.26
N ARG A 4 -56.20 -10.89 27.53
CA ARG A 4 -56.00 -10.35 26.16
C ARG A 4 -55.33 -8.97 26.15
N ARG A 5 -55.71 -8.09 27.08
CA ARG A 5 -55.13 -6.74 27.22
C ARG A 5 -53.67 -6.77 27.69
N ARG A 6 -53.31 -7.68 28.60
CA ARG A 6 -51.91 -7.87 29.04
C ARG A 6 -51.02 -8.38 27.93
N ARG A 7 -51.51 -9.29 27.07
CA ARG A 7 -50.77 -9.80 25.91
C ARG A 7 -50.55 -8.74 24.82
N LEU A 8 -51.53 -7.84 24.62
CA LEU A 8 -51.39 -6.70 23.72
C LEU A 8 -50.33 -5.71 24.25
N GLY A 9 -50.34 -5.39 25.54
CA GLY A 9 -49.34 -4.52 26.16
C GLY A 9 -47.92 -5.08 26.05
N LEU A 10 -47.71 -6.38 26.32
CA LEU A 10 -46.41 -7.05 26.20
C LEU A 10 -45.89 -7.04 24.77
N ARG A 11 -46.74 -7.27 23.77
CA ARG A 11 -46.37 -7.20 22.35
C ARG A 11 -45.89 -5.81 21.93
N HIS A 12 -46.57 -4.75 22.37
CA HIS A 12 -46.14 -3.37 22.09
C HIS A 12 -44.81 -3.03 22.77
N VAL A 13 -44.60 -3.47 23.99
CA VAL A 13 -43.32 -3.30 24.69
C VAL A 13 -42.20 -4.03 23.95
N LEU A 14 -42.43 -5.28 23.53
CA LEU A 14 -41.43 -6.03 22.75
C LEU A 14 -41.12 -5.37 21.40
N LEU A 15 -42.13 -4.85 20.70
CA LEU A 15 -41.93 -4.13 19.44
C LEU A 15 -41.14 -2.82 19.65
N LEU A 16 -41.47 -2.06 20.71
CA LEU A 16 -40.75 -0.83 21.02
C LEU A 16 -39.27 -1.11 21.41
N THR A 17 -39.02 -2.15 22.20
CA THR A 17 -37.64 -2.52 22.55
C THR A 17 -36.85 -3.02 21.33
N ALA A 18 -37.46 -3.80 20.44
CA ALA A 18 -36.87 -4.24 19.20
C ALA A 18 -36.56 -3.04 18.27
N LEU A 19 -37.51 -2.09 18.17
CA LEU A 19 -37.31 -0.86 17.38
C LEU A 19 -36.14 -0.01 17.93
N MET A 20 -36.11 0.18 19.26
CA MET A 20 -35.02 0.91 19.90
C MET A 20 -33.65 0.23 19.70
N ALA A 21 -33.60 -1.10 19.79
CA ALA A 21 -32.42 -1.87 19.52
C ALA A 21 -31.95 -1.72 18.06
N ALA A 22 -32.88 -1.83 17.10
CA ALA A 22 -32.59 -1.61 15.68
C ALA A 22 -32.11 -0.19 15.40
N MET A 23 -32.74 0.83 15.96
CA MET A 23 -32.27 2.22 15.83
C MET A 23 -30.86 2.42 16.40
N THR A 24 -30.55 1.80 17.54
CA THR A 24 -29.22 1.87 18.14
C THR A 24 -28.16 1.23 17.25
N LEU A 25 -28.45 0.09 16.63
CA LEU A 25 -27.55 -0.60 15.69
C LEU A 25 -27.34 0.23 14.42
N ILE A 26 -28.39 0.80 13.85
CA ILE A 26 -28.31 1.68 12.68
C ILE A 26 -27.47 2.93 13.00
N PHE A 27 -27.71 3.54 14.17
CA PHE A 27 -26.95 4.72 14.59
C PHE A 27 -25.45 4.41 14.79
N LYS A 28 -25.12 3.29 15.44
CA LYS A 28 -23.73 2.85 15.60
C LYS A 28 -23.06 2.56 14.25
N GLY A 29 -23.75 1.86 13.36
CA GLY A 29 -23.23 1.57 12.02
C GLY A 29 -23.02 2.85 11.21
N GLY A 30 -23.98 3.75 11.18
CA GLY A 30 -23.90 5.04 10.51
C GLY A 30 -22.78 5.94 11.07
N TYR A 31 -22.61 5.96 12.39
CA TYR A 31 -21.52 6.70 13.04
C TYR A 31 -20.13 6.19 12.63
N MET A 32 -19.94 4.86 12.59
CA MET A 32 -18.66 4.28 12.16
C MET A 32 -18.34 4.61 10.71
N GLN A 33 -19.32 4.53 9.81
CA GLN A 33 -19.16 4.91 8.41
C GLN A 33 -18.83 6.41 8.25
N ALA A 34 -19.56 7.27 8.94
CA ALA A 34 -19.31 8.71 8.92
C ALA A 34 -17.88 9.04 9.39
N LYS A 35 -17.41 8.39 10.46
CA LYS A 35 -16.06 8.54 10.99
C LYS A 35 -15.00 8.08 9.98
N ALA A 36 -15.22 6.96 9.29
CA ALA A 36 -14.31 6.45 8.26
C ALA A 36 -14.22 7.43 7.08
N HIS A 37 -15.34 7.91 6.56
CA HIS A 37 -15.37 8.91 5.49
C HIS A 37 -14.70 10.22 5.89
N PHE A 38 -14.92 10.68 7.12
CA PHE A 38 -14.28 11.89 7.63
C PHE A 38 -12.76 11.72 7.74
N ALA A 39 -12.28 10.56 8.18
CA ALA A 39 -10.84 10.27 8.20
C ALA A 39 -10.23 10.29 6.79
N GLN A 40 -10.90 9.69 5.79
CA GLN A 40 -10.44 9.76 4.39
C GLN A 40 -10.40 11.20 3.88
N PHE A 41 -11.40 12.00 4.16
CA PHE A 41 -11.41 13.43 3.80
C PHE A 41 -10.23 14.20 4.41
N LEU A 42 -9.90 13.93 5.68
CA LEU A 42 -8.75 14.58 6.34
C LEU A 42 -7.40 14.14 5.73
N ILE A 43 -7.28 12.86 5.34
CA ILE A 43 -6.09 12.33 4.67
C ILE A 43 -5.93 12.98 3.29
N GLU A 44 -7.01 13.05 2.51
CA GLU A 44 -7.02 13.73 1.21
C GLU A 44 -6.60 15.19 1.35
N ARG A 45 -7.18 15.91 2.30
CA ARG A 45 -6.81 17.31 2.55
C ARG A 45 -5.35 17.48 2.99
N ALA A 46 -4.81 16.54 3.77
CA ALA A 46 -3.39 16.55 4.12
C ALA A 46 -2.51 16.32 2.89
N TRP A 47 -2.92 15.41 1.99
CA TRP A 47 -2.26 15.19 0.71
C TRP A 47 -2.25 16.43 -0.18
N ASP A 48 -3.38 17.10 -0.34
CA ASP A 48 -3.49 18.31 -1.16
C ASP A 48 -2.57 19.44 -0.64
N ARG A 49 -2.44 19.57 0.68
CA ARG A 49 -1.48 20.49 1.29
C ARG A 49 -0.03 20.09 1.01
N THR A 50 0.27 18.80 1.14
CA THR A 50 1.61 18.26 0.82
C THR A 50 1.99 18.57 -0.64
N LEU A 51 1.06 18.44 -1.58
CA LEU A 51 1.31 18.81 -2.98
C LEU A 51 1.50 20.32 -3.17
N ALA A 52 0.85 21.16 -2.37
CA ALA A 52 0.92 22.62 -2.49
C ALA A 52 2.27 23.21 -2.02
N ASP A 53 2.81 22.73 -0.90
CA ASP A 53 4.00 23.30 -0.27
C ASP A 53 5.20 22.33 -0.17
N ARG A 54 5.03 21.09 -0.64
CA ARG A 54 6.06 20.02 -0.60
C ARG A 54 6.50 19.63 0.82
N GLN A 55 5.68 19.92 1.82
CA GLN A 55 5.92 19.54 3.20
C GLN A 55 4.98 18.41 3.64
N GLN A 56 5.41 17.65 4.63
CA GLN A 56 4.61 16.54 5.17
C GLN A 56 3.51 17.11 6.08
N HIS A 57 2.25 16.85 5.74
CA HIS A 57 1.09 17.27 6.53
C HIS A 57 0.40 16.06 7.17
N LYS A 58 0.21 16.14 8.48
CA LYS A 58 -0.58 15.14 9.23
C LYS A 58 -2.06 15.38 8.99
N PRO A 59 -2.88 14.31 8.83
CA PRO A 59 -4.33 14.43 8.67
C PRO A 59 -5.02 15.07 9.88
N TRP A 60 -4.51 14.79 11.09
CA TRP A 60 -4.94 15.39 12.36
C TRP A 60 -3.75 15.53 13.31
N SER A 61 -3.85 16.37 14.33
CA SER A 61 -2.71 16.78 15.17
C SER A 61 -2.03 15.63 15.92
N TRP A 62 -2.76 14.60 16.29
CA TRP A 62 -2.22 13.40 16.99
C TRP A 62 -1.96 12.22 16.05
N ALA A 63 -2.01 12.41 14.73
CA ALA A 63 -1.65 11.36 13.80
C ALA A 63 -0.16 11.02 13.91
N ASP A 64 0.13 9.73 13.90
CA ASP A 64 1.49 9.19 13.86
C ASP A 64 1.96 8.88 12.43
N THR A 65 1.16 9.28 11.45
CA THR A 65 1.41 9.09 10.02
C THR A 65 0.97 10.29 9.20
N TYR A 66 1.37 10.32 7.94
CA TYR A 66 0.98 11.31 6.93
C TYR A 66 0.94 10.64 5.55
N PRO A 67 0.16 11.17 4.59
CA PRO A 67 0.14 10.63 3.23
C PRO A 67 1.44 10.97 2.50
N ILE A 68 2.01 9.98 1.82
CA ILE A 68 3.28 10.08 1.09
C ILE A 68 3.14 9.77 -0.40
N ALA A 69 2.04 9.13 -0.79
CA ALA A 69 1.74 8.84 -2.18
C ALA A 69 0.25 8.70 -2.41
N LYS A 70 -0.15 8.80 -3.69
CA LYS A 70 -1.51 8.58 -4.18
C LYS A 70 -1.48 7.48 -5.23
N LEU A 71 -2.18 6.39 -4.98
CA LEU A 71 -2.17 5.17 -5.78
C LEU A 71 -3.50 5.01 -6.52
N HIS A 72 -3.44 4.71 -7.82
CA HIS A 72 -4.58 4.38 -8.66
C HIS A 72 -4.37 3.04 -9.36
N PHE A 73 -5.45 2.30 -9.55
CA PHE A 73 -5.50 1.15 -10.44
C PHE A 73 -6.18 1.56 -11.74
N GLU A 74 -5.71 1.05 -12.86
CA GLU A 74 -6.30 1.29 -14.17
C GLU A 74 -6.97 0.01 -14.69
N ASP A 75 -8.04 0.18 -15.48
CA ASP A 75 -8.66 -0.92 -16.23
C ASP A 75 -7.91 -1.16 -17.55
N GLU A 76 -8.34 -2.17 -18.31
CA GLU A 76 -7.76 -2.51 -19.63
C GLU A 76 -7.81 -1.37 -20.64
N LYS A 77 -8.65 -0.38 -20.42
CA LYS A 77 -8.81 0.80 -21.26
C LYS A 77 -8.02 2.02 -20.78
N GLY A 78 -7.16 1.83 -19.77
CA GLY A 78 -6.39 2.92 -19.16
C GLY A 78 -7.24 3.88 -18.32
N ARG A 79 -8.46 3.50 -17.93
CA ARG A 79 -9.32 4.33 -17.08
C ARG A 79 -9.11 3.99 -15.62
N ARG A 80 -9.08 4.99 -14.76
CA ARG A 80 -8.94 4.80 -13.30
C ARG A 80 -10.10 3.97 -12.74
N ARG A 81 -9.75 2.89 -12.04
CA ARG A 81 -10.70 1.98 -11.40
C ARG A 81 -10.91 2.38 -9.93
N GLY A 82 -12.07 2.93 -9.65
CA GLY A 82 -12.46 3.37 -8.29
C GLY A 82 -11.74 4.64 -7.81
N ALA A 83 -12.01 5.03 -6.57
CA ALA A 83 -11.39 6.19 -5.94
C ALA A 83 -9.89 5.97 -5.70
N PRO A 84 -9.06 7.03 -5.62
CA PRO A 84 -7.66 6.89 -5.26
C PRO A 84 -7.47 6.29 -3.87
N LEU A 85 -6.32 5.66 -3.65
CA LEU A 85 -5.87 5.27 -2.33
C LEU A 85 -4.71 6.16 -1.92
N TYR A 86 -4.79 6.75 -0.75
CA TYR A 86 -3.69 7.53 -0.18
C TYR A 86 -2.79 6.60 0.62
N VAL A 87 -1.54 6.50 0.21
CA VAL A 87 -0.53 5.66 0.86
C VAL A 87 0.05 6.43 2.04
N LEU A 88 0.04 5.82 3.20
CA LEU A 88 0.51 6.41 4.45
C LEU A 88 1.96 6.03 4.74
N ALA A 89 2.67 6.87 5.49
CA ALA A 89 4.00 6.58 5.98
C ALA A 89 3.97 5.56 7.12
N GLY A 90 4.72 4.45 6.98
CA GLY A 90 4.89 3.42 8.00
C GLY A 90 3.70 2.47 8.14
N ALA A 91 3.95 1.18 7.92
CA ALA A 91 2.94 0.12 7.94
C ALA A 91 2.70 -0.42 9.36
N SER A 92 2.14 0.41 10.24
CA SER A 92 1.63 -0.05 11.54
C SER A 92 0.18 -0.53 11.40
N GLY A 93 -0.28 -1.43 12.27
CA GLY A 93 -1.68 -1.89 12.27
C GLY A 93 -2.68 -0.73 12.41
N ARG A 94 -2.31 0.34 13.13
CA ARG A 94 -3.12 1.56 13.26
C ARG A 94 -3.22 2.32 11.93
N ASN A 95 -2.10 2.49 11.24
CA ASN A 95 -2.07 3.22 9.96
C ASN A 95 -2.83 2.48 8.87
N LEU A 96 -2.68 1.16 8.83
CA LEU A 96 -3.38 0.29 7.88
C LEU A 96 -4.90 0.33 8.01
N ALA A 97 -5.44 0.68 9.19
CA ALA A 97 -6.88 0.89 9.36
C ALA A 97 -7.40 2.10 8.56
N PHE A 98 -6.54 3.07 8.26
CA PHE A 98 -6.90 4.29 7.54
C PHE A 98 -6.52 4.27 6.04
N GLY A 99 -5.54 3.48 5.65
CA GLY A 99 -5.08 3.42 4.25
C GLY A 99 -4.03 2.35 4.03
N PRO A 100 -3.68 2.04 2.78
CA PRO A 100 -2.45 1.31 2.51
C PRO A 100 -1.27 2.11 3.03
N ALA A 101 -0.22 1.44 3.47
CA ALA A 101 0.93 2.11 4.05
C ALA A 101 2.24 1.55 3.50
N ALA A 102 3.20 2.42 3.23
CA ALA A 102 4.50 2.04 2.73
C ALA A 102 5.43 1.58 3.86
N ILE A 103 6.16 0.52 3.60
CA ILE A 103 7.28 0.06 4.41
C ILE A 103 8.51 0.76 3.85
N LEU A 104 8.85 1.90 4.46
CA LEU A 104 10.01 2.67 4.05
C LEU A 104 11.19 2.23 4.94
N ALA A 105 12.14 1.47 4.32
CA ALA A 105 13.44 1.21 4.92
C ALA A 105 14.43 2.08 4.25
N ASP A 106 14.93 2.94 3.99
CA ASP A 106 15.92 3.70 3.23
C ASP A 106 15.53 4.05 1.79
N ASN A 107 14.26 3.85 1.44
CA ASN A 107 13.74 4.03 0.09
C ASN A 107 12.63 5.10 0.07
N GLN A 108 12.57 5.88 -1.00
CA GLN A 108 11.54 6.88 -1.26
C GLN A 108 10.58 6.37 -2.34
N ILE A 109 9.36 6.88 -2.34
CA ILE A 109 8.35 6.58 -3.36
C ILE A 109 8.88 6.99 -4.75
N ASN A 110 8.72 6.11 -5.74
CA ASN A 110 9.16 6.31 -7.12
C ASN A 110 10.70 6.51 -7.29
N HIS A 111 11.47 6.13 -6.29
CA HIS A 111 12.94 6.14 -6.35
C HIS A 111 13.49 4.73 -6.48
N TRP A 112 14.79 4.65 -6.77
CA TRP A 112 15.52 3.40 -6.93
C TRP A 112 15.34 2.48 -5.74
N GLY A 113 15.08 1.22 -5.99
CA GLY A 113 14.78 0.20 -5.00
C GLY A 113 13.35 -0.31 -5.06
N ASN A 114 12.97 -1.15 -4.10
CA ASN A 114 11.65 -1.77 -4.03
C ASN A 114 10.72 -0.95 -3.12
N THR A 115 9.76 -0.25 -3.69
CA THR A 115 8.68 0.41 -2.95
C THR A 115 7.65 -0.63 -2.52
N VAL A 116 7.64 -0.96 -1.23
CA VAL A 116 6.71 -1.95 -0.65
C VAL A 116 5.54 -1.24 0.02
N ILE A 117 4.32 -1.55 -0.41
CA ILE A 117 3.09 -1.00 0.15
C ILE A 117 2.21 -2.15 0.65
N ALA A 118 1.86 -2.11 1.93
CA ALA A 118 0.95 -3.05 2.56
C ALA A 118 -0.46 -2.46 2.72
N GLY A 119 -1.48 -3.31 2.72
CA GLY A 119 -2.86 -2.90 2.93
C GLY A 119 -3.75 -4.05 3.38
N HIS A 120 -4.86 -3.75 4.06
CA HIS A 120 -5.84 -4.77 4.44
C HIS A 120 -6.59 -5.31 3.23
N ARG A 121 -6.71 -6.65 3.13
CA ARG A 121 -7.41 -7.35 2.04
C ARG A 121 -8.90 -7.03 1.99
N ASP A 122 -9.51 -6.78 3.15
CA ASP A 122 -10.98 -6.62 3.25
C ASP A 122 -11.43 -5.17 2.94
N THR A 123 -10.49 -4.24 2.79
CA THR A 123 -10.76 -2.81 2.58
C THR A 123 -10.00 -2.27 1.38
N HIS A 124 -8.85 -1.63 1.64
CA HIS A 124 -8.10 -0.89 0.61
C HIS A 124 -7.53 -1.80 -0.47
N PHE A 125 -7.02 -2.98 -0.10
CA PHE A 125 -6.44 -3.95 -1.01
C PHE A 125 -7.38 -5.11 -1.39
N ALA A 126 -8.67 -5.03 -1.08
CA ALA A 126 -9.69 -5.86 -1.74
C ALA A 126 -9.62 -5.75 -3.28
N ARG A 127 -9.11 -4.62 -3.79
CA ARG A 127 -8.92 -4.37 -5.23
C ARG A 127 -7.84 -5.22 -5.88
N LEU A 128 -6.98 -5.86 -5.09
CA LEU A 128 -5.96 -6.79 -5.59
C LEU A 128 -6.55 -8.15 -5.95
N GLU A 129 -7.77 -8.46 -5.50
CA GLU A 129 -8.48 -9.64 -5.95
C GLU A 129 -8.75 -9.54 -7.46
N GLY A 130 -8.27 -10.55 -8.20
CA GLY A 130 -8.39 -10.59 -9.65
C GLY A 130 -7.45 -9.66 -10.42
N ILE A 131 -6.43 -9.10 -9.78
CA ILE A 131 -5.37 -8.38 -10.49
C ILE A 131 -4.56 -9.36 -11.37
N TYR A 132 -4.17 -8.91 -12.55
CA TYR A 132 -3.55 -9.76 -13.56
C TYR A 132 -2.29 -9.11 -14.16
N PRO A 133 -1.36 -9.90 -14.72
CA PRO A 133 -0.19 -9.38 -15.41
C PRO A 133 -0.57 -8.44 -16.58
N GLY A 134 0.16 -7.35 -16.69
CA GLY A 134 -0.11 -6.31 -17.70
C GLY A 134 -1.01 -5.17 -17.23
N GLN A 135 -1.75 -5.34 -16.12
CA GLN A 135 -2.54 -4.26 -15.53
C GLN A 135 -1.65 -3.11 -15.06
N VAL A 136 -2.14 -1.87 -15.20
CA VAL A 136 -1.38 -0.67 -14.86
C VAL A 136 -1.79 -0.14 -13.49
N ILE A 137 -0.79 0.26 -12.73
CA ILE A 137 -0.92 0.93 -11.44
C ILE A 137 -0.17 2.25 -11.54
N THR A 138 -0.79 3.37 -11.19
CA THR A 138 -0.11 4.67 -11.13
C THR A 138 0.12 5.10 -9.70
N LEU A 139 1.30 5.60 -9.42
CA LEU A 139 1.73 6.07 -8.12
C LEU A 139 2.26 7.50 -8.24
N GLN A 140 1.56 8.46 -7.64
CA GLN A 140 1.99 9.84 -7.54
C GLN A 140 2.68 10.07 -6.21
N ASP A 141 3.86 10.66 -6.22
CA ASP A 141 4.63 11.01 -5.03
C ASP A 141 4.33 12.42 -4.51
N ALA A 142 4.96 12.79 -3.40
CA ALA A 142 4.82 14.11 -2.78
C ALA A 142 5.40 15.26 -3.65
N SER A 143 6.20 14.95 -4.66
CA SER A 143 6.70 15.91 -5.65
C SER A 143 5.72 16.15 -6.80
N ALA A 144 4.52 15.55 -6.73
CA ALA A 144 3.51 15.48 -7.79
C ALA A 144 3.96 14.72 -9.04
N GLU A 145 5.11 14.05 -9.01
CA GLU A 145 5.53 13.18 -10.08
C GLU A 145 4.71 11.90 -10.05
N THR A 146 4.27 11.46 -11.22
CA THR A 146 3.45 10.25 -11.34
C THR A 146 4.21 9.22 -12.17
N MET A 147 4.37 8.04 -11.60
CA MET A 147 4.97 6.90 -12.28
C MET A 147 3.93 5.83 -12.51
N SER A 148 3.94 5.26 -13.71
CA SER A 148 3.11 4.12 -14.08
C SER A 148 3.92 2.83 -13.94
N TYR A 149 3.29 1.83 -13.32
CA TYR A 149 3.87 0.51 -13.10
C TYR A 149 3.00 -0.53 -13.80
N ARG A 150 3.62 -1.46 -14.49
CA ARG A 150 2.95 -2.62 -15.09
C ARG A 150 3.11 -3.82 -14.19
N VAL A 151 2.01 -4.46 -13.84
CA VAL A 151 2.01 -5.70 -13.07
C VAL A 151 2.71 -6.80 -13.88
N LEU A 152 3.77 -7.36 -13.30
CA LEU A 152 4.49 -8.52 -13.85
C LEU A 152 3.80 -9.83 -13.49
N GLY A 153 3.32 -9.92 -12.26
CA GLY A 153 2.67 -11.12 -11.75
C GLY A 153 2.29 -11.03 -10.28
N THR A 154 1.71 -12.10 -9.82
CA THR A 154 1.29 -12.24 -8.42
C THR A 154 1.84 -13.53 -7.83
N LYS A 155 2.06 -13.54 -6.51
CA LYS A 155 2.50 -14.72 -5.76
C LYS A 155 1.73 -14.81 -4.44
N VAL A 156 1.51 -16.05 -3.97
CA VAL A 156 1.07 -16.31 -2.61
C VAL A 156 2.25 -16.90 -1.85
N VAL A 157 2.64 -16.28 -0.76
CA VAL A 157 3.81 -16.65 0.04
C VAL A 157 3.45 -16.75 1.52
N ASP A 158 4.25 -17.47 2.32
CA ASP A 158 4.12 -17.44 3.77
C ASP A 158 4.54 -16.06 4.32
N GLU A 159 3.97 -15.60 5.41
CA GLU A 159 4.30 -14.33 6.05
C GLU A 159 5.76 -14.20 6.51
N GLN A 160 6.44 -15.33 6.66
CA GLN A 160 7.87 -15.38 7.02
C GLN A 160 8.78 -15.24 5.79
N ASP A 161 8.26 -15.44 4.58
CA ASP A 161 9.01 -15.26 3.34
C ASP A 161 9.05 -13.76 2.98
N THR A 162 10.09 -13.10 3.44
CA THR A 162 10.31 -11.67 3.19
C THR A 162 11.23 -11.39 2.00
N ALA A 163 11.66 -12.41 1.26
CA ALA A 163 12.59 -12.25 0.14
C ALA A 163 12.05 -11.29 -0.94
N LEU A 164 10.72 -11.34 -1.23
CA LEU A 164 10.08 -10.45 -2.20
C LEU A 164 9.96 -8.99 -1.74
N LEU A 165 10.25 -8.71 -0.48
CA LEU A 165 10.21 -7.37 0.11
C LEU A 165 11.62 -6.77 0.21
N ALA A 166 12.66 -7.53 -0.12
CA ALA A 166 14.04 -7.08 -0.08
C ALA A 166 14.25 -5.89 -1.04
N GLN A 167 15.17 -5.03 -0.68
CA GLN A 167 15.64 -3.98 -1.58
C GLN A 167 16.40 -4.62 -2.74
N GLU A 168 16.19 -4.08 -3.91
CA GLU A 168 16.82 -4.53 -5.15
C GLU A 168 17.47 -3.34 -5.85
N ASP A 169 18.47 -3.62 -6.67
CA ASP A 169 19.13 -2.61 -7.52
C ASP A 169 18.29 -2.32 -8.78
N ALA A 170 16.99 -2.22 -8.61
CA ALA A 170 16.03 -1.91 -9.66
C ALA A 170 14.81 -1.21 -9.09
N LEU A 171 14.21 -0.31 -9.84
CA LEU A 171 12.97 0.33 -9.46
C LEU A 171 11.82 -0.68 -9.55
N ARG A 172 11.15 -0.94 -8.42
CA ARG A 172 10.05 -1.90 -8.31
C ARG A 172 8.95 -1.39 -7.39
N LEU A 173 7.71 -1.79 -7.68
CA LEU A 173 6.57 -1.63 -6.80
C LEU A 173 6.06 -3.01 -6.37
N THR A 174 6.00 -3.23 -5.06
CA THR A 174 5.47 -4.46 -4.46
C THR A 174 4.27 -4.12 -3.58
N LEU A 175 3.10 -4.68 -3.90
CA LEU A 175 1.90 -4.53 -3.07
C LEU A 175 1.66 -5.83 -2.31
N VAL A 176 1.37 -5.73 -1.01
CA VAL A 176 1.22 -6.89 -0.12
C VAL A 176 -0.08 -6.82 0.66
N THR A 177 -0.82 -7.91 0.68
CA THR A 177 -2.03 -8.07 1.52
C THR A 177 -2.15 -9.47 2.09
N CYS A 178 -3.09 -9.67 3.02
CA CYS A 178 -3.41 -11.01 3.53
C CYS A 178 -4.11 -11.87 2.46
N TYR A 179 -3.96 -13.19 2.54
CA TYR A 179 -4.61 -14.18 1.67
C TYR A 179 -5.15 -15.34 2.52
N PRO A 180 -6.26 -15.99 2.14
CA PRO A 180 -7.10 -15.78 0.96
C PRO A 180 -8.08 -14.60 1.12
N PHE A 181 -8.63 -14.09 -0.02
CA PHE A 181 -9.55 -12.94 -0.04
C PHE A 181 -10.93 -13.26 0.54
N ASP A 182 -11.40 -14.49 0.43
CA ASP A 182 -12.72 -14.97 0.88
C ASP A 182 -12.77 -15.42 2.35
N SER A 183 -11.69 -15.23 3.11
CA SER A 183 -11.64 -15.65 4.51
C SER A 183 -12.52 -14.76 5.40
N LEU A 184 -13.52 -15.33 6.04
CA LEU A 184 -14.41 -14.69 7.00
C LEU A 184 -13.73 -14.45 8.37
N GLY A 185 -12.62 -13.72 8.38
CA GLY A 185 -11.87 -13.46 9.59
C GLY A 185 -10.90 -14.58 9.96
N GLY A 186 -9.93 -14.28 10.78
CA GLY A 186 -8.87 -15.18 11.20
C GLY A 186 -7.49 -14.70 10.70
N GLN A 187 -6.48 -15.01 11.48
CA GLN A 187 -5.09 -14.72 11.13
C GLN A 187 -4.66 -15.71 10.04
N SER A 188 -4.43 -15.21 8.84
CA SER A 188 -3.81 -15.98 7.77
C SER A 188 -2.31 -15.77 7.76
N ARG A 189 -1.57 -16.86 7.67
CA ARG A 189 -0.10 -16.82 7.49
C ARG A 189 0.30 -16.55 6.05
N GLN A 190 -0.64 -16.54 5.12
CA GLN A 190 -0.37 -16.33 3.71
C GLN A 190 -0.52 -14.84 3.34
N ARG A 191 0.35 -14.40 2.45
CA ARG A 191 0.34 -13.06 1.88
C ARG A 191 0.19 -13.15 0.37
N PHE A 192 -0.70 -12.32 -0.18
CA PHE A 192 -0.82 -12.11 -1.61
C PHE A 192 0.07 -10.93 -1.99
N VAL A 193 1.00 -11.19 -2.89
CA VAL A 193 2.02 -10.23 -3.32
C VAL A 193 1.85 -9.94 -4.81
N VAL A 194 1.76 -8.67 -5.15
CA VAL A 194 1.75 -8.16 -6.53
C VAL A 194 3.08 -7.51 -6.79
N ILE A 195 3.72 -7.88 -7.89
CA ILE A 195 5.01 -7.35 -8.32
C ILE A 195 4.79 -6.56 -9.59
N ALA A 196 5.25 -5.30 -9.63
CA ALA A 196 5.11 -4.42 -10.78
C ALA A 196 6.41 -3.66 -11.05
N GLU A 197 6.69 -3.41 -12.33
CA GLU A 197 7.87 -2.67 -12.82
C GLU A 197 7.45 -1.32 -13.42
N PRO A 198 8.33 -0.31 -13.42
CA PRO A 198 8.02 0.97 -14.04
C PRO A 198 7.83 0.81 -15.55
N MET A 199 6.84 1.50 -16.07
CA MET A 199 6.68 1.65 -17.52
C MET A 199 7.55 2.81 -17.97
N LEU A 200 8.62 2.49 -18.68
CA LEU A 200 9.38 3.52 -19.38
C LEU A 200 8.46 4.06 -20.49
N SER A 201 8.24 5.36 -20.53
CA SER A 201 7.50 5.99 -21.61
C SER A 201 8.33 5.85 -22.89
N GLU A 202 8.05 4.85 -23.70
CA GLU A 202 8.48 4.84 -25.10
C GLU A 202 7.71 5.95 -25.82
N GLY A 203 8.29 7.14 -25.97
CA GLY A 203 7.68 8.17 -26.79
C GLY A 203 7.76 9.60 -26.30
N ALA A 204 8.92 10.06 -25.83
CA ALA A 204 9.26 11.48 -25.86
C ALA A 204 10.56 11.70 -26.64
N GLY A 205 10.60 11.09 -27.81
CA GLY A 205 11.67 11.28 -28.78
C GLY A 205 11.13 11.82 -30.07
N ALA A 206 11.00 13.13 -30.20
CA ALA A 206 11.16 13.96 -31.39
C ALA A 206 10.33 15.25 -31.26
N ASN A 207 10.75 16.15 -30.38
CA ASN A 207 10.84 17.58 -30.64
C ASN A 207 11.11 18.32 -29.34
N GLY A 208 12.35 18.82 -29.23
CA GLY A 208 12.69 19.99 -28.41
C GLY A 208 12.87 19.73 -26.92
N GLY A 209 14.11 19.50 -26.49
CA GLY A 209 14.44 19.63 -25.09
C GLY A 209 15.18 18.44 -24.49
N GLU A 210 16.34 18.12 -25.04
CA GLU A 210 17.41 17.40 -24.33
C GLU A 210 17.78 18.16 -23.04
N LYS A 211 17.01 17.87 -21.99
CA LYS A 211 17.42 18.17 -20.61
C LYS A 211 16.58 17.38 -19.60
N ALA A 212 17.32 16.58 -18.89
CA ALA A 212 16.94 15.91 -17.66
C ALA A 212 16.38 14.49 -17.79
N VAL A 213 17.26 13.51 -17.87
CA VAL A 213 17.34 12.36 -16.96
C VAL A 213 18.65 11.56 -17.16
N ALA A 214 19.48 11.94 -18.11
CA ALA A 214 20.76 11.25 -18.35
C ALA A 214 21.98 11.89 -17.66
N THR A 215 21.84 12.61 -16.56
CA THR A 215 23.03 13.20 -15.89
C THR A 215 22.88 13.14 -14.39
N ARG A 216 23.21 12.01 -13.81
CA ARG A 216 23.91 11.88 -12.51
C ARG A 216 24.22 10.42 -12.21
N LEU A 217 25.08 9.85 -13.05
CA LEU A 217 26.01 8.84 -12.55
C LEU A 217 27.20 9.63 -11.99
N PRO A 218 27.57 9.49 -10.72
CA PRO A 218 28.88 9.94 -10.29
C PRO A 218 29.90 9.04 -10.99
N ALA A 219 30.82 9.67 -11.73
CA ALA A 219 31.97 9.01 -12.30
C ALA A 219 32.75 8.31 -11.19
N SER A 220 32.95 7.02 -11.36
CA SER A 220 33.89 6.26 -10.57
C SER A 220 35.30 6.71 -10.98
N PRO A 221 36.20 7.07 -10.07
CA PRO A 221 37.56 7.34 -10.42
C PRO A 221 38.33 6.00 -10.57
N ASP A 222 39.07 5.94 -11.68
CA ASP A 222 40.25 5.11 -11.91
C ASP A 222 40.12 3.59 -11.94
N THR A 223 39.99 3.07 -13.17
CA THR A 223 40.36 1.69 -13.52
C THR A 223 41.84 1.63 -13.80
N PRO A 224 42.64 0.90 -13.05
CA PRO A 224 43.96 0.47 -13.53
C PRO A 224 43.79 -0.75 -14.42
N THR A 225 44.29 -0.64 -15.63
CA THR A 225 44.55 -1.73 -16.57
C THR A 225 45.49 -2.75 -15.92
N ILE A 226 45.07 -3.97 -15.70
CA ILE A 226 45.93 -5.08 -15.37
C ILE A 226 45.64 -6.23 -16.34
N SER A 227 46.73 -6.64 -16.95
CA SER A 227 46.92 -7.72 -17.89
C SER A 227 46.52 -9.09 -17.33
N GLU A 228 46.09 -9.89 -18.23
CA GLU A 228 45.91 -11.34 -18.32
C GLU A 228 46.78 -12.21 -17.38
N GLU A 229 46.17 -13.30 -16.99
CA GLU A 229 46.64 -14.63 -16.57
C GLU A 229 46.60 -14.97 -15.07
N THR A 230 45.92 -16.08 -14.87
CA THR A 230 46.18 -17.19 -13.93
C THR A 230 45.31 -17.30 -12.67
N GLU A 231 44.70 -18.48 -12.62
CA GLU A 231 44.17 -19.28 -11.50
C GLU A 231 42.68 -19.18 -11.10
N LEU A 232 42.00 -20.21 -11.60
CA LEU A 232 40.81 -20.81 -10.99
C LEU A 232 41.17 -21.36 -9.61
N SER A 233 40.70 -20.72 -8.55
CA SER A 233 40.21 -21.39 -7.33
C SER A 233 40.00 -20.35 -6.22
N ASN A 234 38.79 -19.89 -6.03
CA ASN A 234 38.16 -19.51 -4.78
C ASN A 234 36.91 -18.65 -5.08
N VAL A 235 35.79 -19.33 -5.21
CA VAL A 235 34.49 -18.65 -5.17
C VAL A 235 34.18 -18.34 -3.69
N PRO A 236 34.16 -17.09 -3.25
CA PRO A 236 33.63 -16.74 -1.94
C PRO A 236 32.13 -16.95 -1.98
N GLN A 237 31.63 -17.75 -1.06
CA GLN A 237 30.20 -17.89 -0.80
C GLN A 237 29.59 -16.51 -0.54
N SER A 238 28.47 -16.25 -1.21
CA SER A 238 27.64 -15.05 -1.04
C SER A 238 27.44 -14.72 0.44
N PRO A 239 27.55 -13.44 0.85
CA PRO A 239 27.19 -13.04 2.21
C PRO A 239 25.71 -13.33 2.42
N GLN A 240 25.40 -14.08 3.47
CA GLN A 240 24.03 -14.30 3.96
C GLN A 240 23.34 -12.95 4.12
N GLY A 241 22.16 -12.82 3.49
CA GLY A 241 21.41 -11.58 3.41
C GLY A 241 21.28 -10.86 4.76
N TYR A 242 21.75 -9.66 4.79
CA TYR A 242 21.57 -8.73 5.91
C TYR A 242 20.09 -8.35 6.01
N GLN A 243 19.35 -9.11 6.82
CA GLN A 243 17.97 -8.77 7.17
C GLN A 243 18.01 -7.72 8.29
N SER A 244 17.68 -6.48 7.97
CA SER A 244 17.61 -5.44 8.99
C SER A 244 16.57 -5.82 10.06
N PRO A 245 16.89 -5.72 11.36
CA PRO A 245 15.97 -6.02 12.46
C PRO A 245 14.66 -5.22 12.41
N GLN A 246 14.69 -4.05 11.79
CA GLN A 246 13.53 -3.16 11.63
C GLN A 246 12.45 -3.73 10.72
N LEU A 247 12.84 -4.42 9.63
CA LEU A 247 11.87 -5.03 8.71
C LEU A 247 11.05 -6.13 9.41
N ARG A 248 11.70 -6.96 10.23
CA ARG A 248 11.02 -8.00 11.03
C ARG A 248 10.07 -7.41 12.07
N GLN A 249 10.46 -6.30 12.71
CA GLN A 249 9.61 -5.63 13.70
C GLN A 249 8.37 -4.98 13.06
N GLN A 250 8.50 -4.41 11.88
CA GLN A 250 7.37 -3.80 11.17
C GLN A 250 6.40 -4.86 10.63
N LEU A 251 6.89 -5.97 10.10
CA LEU A 251 6.05 -7.07 9.63
C LEU A 251 5.33 -7.78 10.80
N GLY A 252 5.96 -7.92 11.95
CA GLY A 252 5.32 -8.45 13.16
C GLY A 252 4.20 -7.55 13.72
N ARG A 253 4.23 -6.25 13.47
CA ARG A 253 3.19 -5.30 13.87
C ARG A 253 1.96 -5.30 12.96
N LEU A 254 2.00 -5.99 11.82
CA LEU A 254 0.83 -6.22 10.96
C LEU A 254 -0.13 -7.26 11.55
N GLN A 255 0.23 -7.88 12.69
CA GLN A 255 -0.48 -8.99 13.34
C GLN A 255 -1.33 -8.59 14.56
N SER A 256 -1.24 -7.35 15.03
CA SER A 256 -1.97 -6.89 16.23
C SER A 256 -3.15 -5.96 15.90
#